data_7ddf20a1ead5fe003e5290efcc93eb54
#
_entry.id   7ddf20a1ead5fe003e5290efcc93eb54
#
_cell.length_a   1.000
_cell.length_b   1.000
_cell.length_c   1.000
_cell.angle_alpha   90.00
_cell.angle_beta   90.00
_cell.angle_gamma   90.00
#
_symmetry.space_group_name_H-M   'P 1'
#
loop_
_entity.id
_entity.type
_entity.pdbx_description
1 polymer ?
#
loop_
_entity_poly.entity_id
_entity_poly.type
_entity_poly.pdbx_seq_one_letter_code
_entity_poly.pdbx_strand_id
1 'polypeptide(L)'
;MAKKSDTWRIKTLDELDPPAWEKPAADSYLLATCHRLRSKRVCDFSIEDLRIMIGQGIGLGYLLPFALEALERNPLAHGDFYPGDLLAQVLRIDAEFWAKHPADRKQIEALVQRTRLPAVLSEHVAAFQEQGRVPSA
;
A
#
# COMPACT_ATOMS: atom_id res chain seq x y z
N MET A 1 25.64 -4.85 -2.23
CA MET A 1 25.96 -3.49 -2.60
C MET A 1 24.92 -2.53 -2.09
N ALA A 2 25.32 -1.55 -1.29
CA ALA A 2 24.38 -0.56 -0.79
C ALA A 2 23.90 0.29 -1.96
N LYS A 3 22.60 0.38 -2.12
CA LYS A 3 22.02 1.17 -3.22
C LYS A 3 21.70 2.56 -2.71
N LYS A 4 22.07 3.56 -3.47
CA LYS A 4 21.72 4.96 -3.13
C LYS A 4 20.21 5.10 -2.92
N SER A 5 19.42 4.32 -3.67
CA SER A 5 17.97 4.35 -3.58
C SER A 5 17.43 3.92 -2.22
N ASP A 6 18.24 3.23 -1.40
CA ASP A 6 17.76 2.76 -0.09
C ASP A 6 17.80 3.86 0.97
N THR A 7 18.46 4.95 0.72
CA THR A 7 18.53 6.06 1.69
C THR A 7 17.18 6.75 1.89
N TRP A 8 16.27 6.63 0.92
CA TRP A 8 14.94 7.22 1.05
C TRP A 8 14.10 6.55 2.15
N ARG A 9 14.45 5.33 2.53
CA ARG A 9 13.66 4.57 3.51
C ARG A 9 13.66 5.20 4.90
N ILE A 10 14.67 6.00 5.22
CA ILE A 10 14.73 6.67 6.53
C ILE A 10 14.07 8.05 6.51
N LYS A 11 13.50 8.43 5.39
CA LYS A 11 12.84 9.73 5.24
C LYS A 11 11.35 9.62 5.48
N THR A 12 10.71 10.77 5.64
CA THR A 12 9.25 10.85 5.79
C THR A 12 8.61 11.17 4.44
N LEU A 13 7.30 10.92 4.33
CA LEU A 13 6.59 11.29 3.11
C LEU A 13 6.59 12.80 2.89
N ASP A 14 6.58 13.58 3.95
CA ASP A 14 6.68 15.04 3.81
C ASP A 14 7.99 15.43 3.12
N GLU A 15 9.07 14.69 3.37
CA GLU A 15 10.34 14.92 2.71
C GLU A 15 10.40 14.35 1.29
N LEU A 16 9.80 13.18 1.09
CA LEU A 16 9.86 12.47 -0.19
C LEU A 16 8.88 13.02 -1.22
N ASP A 17 7.75 13.50 -0.76
CA ASP A 17 6.65 13.97 -1.61
C ASP A 17 6.14 15.33 -1.11
N PRO A 18 6.99 16.37 -1.20
CA PRO A 18 6.60 17.69 -0.75
C PRO A 18 5.51 18.31 -1.62
N PRO A 19 4.82 19.34 -1.14
CA PRO A 19 5.04 19.98 0.14
C PRO A 19 4.45 19.21 1.31
N ALA A 20 4.94 19.51 2.52
CA ALA A 20 4.36 18.94 3.73
C ALA A 20 2.89 19.38 3.84
N TRP A 21 2.07 18.49 4.37
CA TRP A 21 0.65 18.80 4.55
C TRP A 21 0.47 19.78 5.69
N GLU A 22 -0.44 20.73 5.49
CA GLU A 22 -0.86 21.59 6.58
C GLU A 22 -1.70 20.79 7.56
N LYS A 23 -1.68 21.22 8.84
CA LYS A 23 -2.48 20.56 9.85
C LYS A 23 -3.96 20.64 9.45
N PRO A 24 -4.71 19.52 9.48
CA PRO A 24 -6.11 19.54 9.08
C PRO A 24 -6.93 20.46 9.97
N ALA A 25 -7.81 21.24 9.35
CA ALA A 25 -8.70 22.12 10.06
C ALA A 25 -9.91 21.39 10.66
N ALA A 26 -10.25 20.23 10.10
CA ALA A 26 -11.41 19.46 10.54
C ALA A 26 -11.01 18.38 11.54
N ASP A 27 -11.93 18.06 12.45
CA ASP A 27 -11.74 17.01 13.44
C ASP A 27 -12.01 15.64 12.83
N SER A 28 -11.20 15.25 11.84
CA SER A 28 -11.29 13.93 11.26
C SER A 28 -10.15 13.07 11.78
N TYR A 29 -10.49 11.96 12.44
CA TYR A 29 -9.48 11.02 12.91
C TYR A 29 -8.61 10.53 11.75
N LEU A 30 -9.24 10.22 10.63
CA LEU A 30 -8.52 9.70 9.46
C LEU A 30 -7.54 10.74 8.91
N LEU A 31 -8.00 11.98 8.74
CA LEU A 31 -7.14 13.04 8.22
C LEU A 31 -5.99 13.35 9.18
N ALA A 32 -6.27 13.38 10.48
CA ALA A 32 -5.24 13.61 11.49
C ALA A 32 -4.21 12.47 11.48
N THR A 33 -4.67 11.24 11.33
CA THR A 33 -3.78 10.09 11.27
C THR A 33 -2.90 10.15 10.03
N CYS A 34 -3.47 10.43 8.87
CA CYS A 34 -2.69 10.54 7.64
C CYS A 34 -1.68 11.67 7.73
N HIS A 35 -2.08 12.81 8.30
CA HIS A 35 -1.17 13.94 8.49
C HIS A 35 0.03 13.52 9.37
N ARG A 36 -0.26 12.85 10.48
CA ARG A 36 0.78 12.37 11.40
C ARG A 36 1.71 11.38 10.71
N LEU A 37 1.15 10.46 9.92
CA LEU A 37 1.95 9.42 9.25
C LEU A 37 2.86 10.01 8.18
N ARG A 38 2.48 11.14 7.58
CA ARG A 38 3.38 11.79 6.62
C ARG A 38 4.65 12.33 7.27
N SER A 39 4.65 12.49 8.59
CA SER A 39 5.82 12.96 9.35
C SER A 39 6.60 11.81 10.00
N LYS A 40 6.18 10.57 9.77
CA LYS A 40 6.84 9.38 10.31
C LYS A 40 7.78 8.81 9.26
N ARG A 41 8.99 8.36 9.66
CA ARG A 41 9.89 7.73 8.70
C ARG A 41 9.21 6.51 8.09
N VAL A 42 9.31 6.37 6.78
CA VAL A 42 8.58 5.28 6.10
C VAL A 42 9.05 3.90 6.57
N CYS A 43 10.32 3.75 6.95
CA CYS A 43 10.83 2.48 7.46
C CYS A 43 10.23 2.09 8.82
N ASP A 44 9.62 3.04 9.53
CA ASP A 44 9.00 2.79 10.84
C ASP A 44 7.50 2.52 10.75
N PHE A 45 6.94 2.48 9.53
CA PHE A 45 5.52 2.21 9.37
C PHE A 45 5.18 0.79 9.82
N SER A 46 4.13 0.68 10.64
CA SER A 46 3.55 -0.61 10.99
C SER A 46 2.67 -1.12 9.86
N ILE A 47 2.21 -2.36 9.98
CA ILE A 47 1.24 -2.91 9.03
C ILE A 47 -0.03 -2.04 9.00
N GLU A 48 -0.49 -1.61 10.17
CA GLU A 48 -1.67 -0.73 10.23
C GLU A 48 -1.42 0.61 9.55
N ASP A 49 -0.24 1.20 9.72
CA ASP A 49 0.11 2.45 9.05
C ASP A 49 0.07 2.29 7.54
N LEU A 50 0.62 1.18 7.03
CA LEU A 50 0.60 0.88 5.60
C LEU A 50 -0.83 0.69 5.10
N ARG A 51 -1.64 -0.04 5.86
CA ARG A 51 -3.04 -0.28 5.51
C ARG A 51 -3.80 1.03 5.35
N ILE A 52 -3.62 1.95 6.29
CA ILE A 52 -4.32 3.23 6.28
C ILE A 52 -3.90 4.06 5.06
N MET A 53 -2.60 4.26 4.90
CA MET A 53 -2.11 5.17 3.86
C MET A 53 -2.33 4.60 2.45
N ILE A 54 -2.08 3.32 2.26
CA ILE A 54 -2.34 2.67 0.97
C ILE A 54 -3.83 2.70 0.65
N GLY A 55 -4.67 2.46 1.66
CA GLY A 55 -6.12 2.53 1.48
C GLY A 55 -6.60 3.91 1.05
N GLN A 56 -5.89 4.96 1.43
CA GLN A 56 -6.22 6.33 1.03
C GLN A 56 -5.49 6.78 -0.24
N GLY A 57 -4.66 5.91 -0.81
CA GLY A 57 -3.91 6.25 -2.01
C GLY A 57 -2.78 7.23 -1.77
N ILE A 58 -2.29 7.33 -0.54
CA ILE A 58 -1.27 8.31 -0.17
C ILE A 58 0.10 7.66 -0.17
N GLY A 59 1.03 8.26 -0.92
CA GLY A 59 2.42 7.82 -0.94
C GLY A 59 2.63 6.43 -1.52
N LEU A 60 1.77 5.99 -2.43
CA LEU A 60 1.79 4.62 -2.95
C LEU A 60 3.16 4.20 -3.49
N GLY A 61 3.81 5.07 -4.25
CA GLY A 61 5.11 4.73 -4.86
C GLY A 61 6.20 4.49 -3.82
N TYR A 62 6.10 5.11 -2.66
CA TYR A 62 7.08 4.94 -1.59
C TYR A 62 6.69 3.84 -0.61
N LEU A 63 5.39 3.62 -0.41
CA LEU A 63 4.91 2.67 0.61
C LEU A 63 4.70 1.26 0.06
N LEU A 64 4.40 1.13 -1.22
CA LEU A 64 4.17 -0.19 -1.81
C LEU A 64 5.34 -1.15 -1.62
N PRO A 65 6.61 -0.73 -1.80
CA PRO A 65 7.72 -1.65 -1.55
C PRO A 65 7.71 -2.28 -0.15
N PHE A 66 7.35 -1.49 0.87
CA PHE A 66 7.26 -2.02 2.24
C PHE A 66 6.10 -3.01 2.37
N ALA A 67 4.96 -2.69 1.73
CA ALA A 67 3.82 -3.59 1.73
C ALA A 67 4.17 -4.91 1.03
N LEU A 68 4.86 -4.85 -0.11
CA LEU A 68 5.27 -6.05 -0.83
C LEU A 68 6.20 -6.91 0.03
N GLU A 69 7.17 -6.29 0.72
CA GLU A 69 8.06 -7.02 1.62
C GLU A 69 7.27 -7.72 2.73
N ALA A 70 6.32 -7.01 3.33
CA ALA A 70 5.50 -7.58 4.40
C ALA A 70 4.65 -8.74 3.89
N LEU A 71 4.04 -8.58 2.72
CA LEU A 71 3.16 -9.60 2.14
C LEU A 71 3.93 -10.83 1.66
N GLU A 72 5.18 -10.66 1.23
CA GLU A 72 6.01 -11.80 0.87
C GLU A 72 6.33 -12.67 2.09
N ARG A 73 6.50 -12.05 3.25
CA ARG A 73 6.72 -12.79 4.50
C ARG A 73 5.43 -13.42 5.00
N ASN A 74 4.31 -12.72 4.87
CA ASN A 74 3.02 -13.18 5.35
C ASN A 74 1.90 -12.54 4.52
N PRO A 75 1.33 -13.26 3.55
CA PRO A 75 0.25 -12.72 2.72
C PRO A 75 -0.96 -12.25 3.51
N LEU A 76 -1.15 -12.79 4.71
CA LEU A 76 -2.26 -12.39 5.59
C LEU A 76 -1.81 -11.45 6.69
N ALA A 77 -0.68 -10.75 6.51
CA ALA A 77 -0.26 -9.71 7.44
C ALA A 77 -1.44 -8.78 7.71
N HIS A 78 -1.66 -8.45 8.98
CA HIS A 78 -2.84 -7.65 9.29
C HIS A 78 -2.53 -6.51 10.25
N GLY A 79 -3.28 -5.43 10.04
CA GLY A 79 -3.33 -4.33 10.97
C GLY A 79 -4.41 -4.56 12.00
N ASP A 80 -5.30 -3.58 12.17
CA ASP A 80 -6.24 -3.59 13.29
C ASP A 80 -7.54 -4.35 12.99
N PHE A 81 -7.82 -4.72 11.75
CA PHE A 81 -9.15 -5.20 11.39
C PHE A 81 -9.23 -6.73 11.27
N TYR A 82 -8.44 -7.35 10.37
CA TYR A 82 -8.52 -8.80 10.16
C TYR A 82 -7.30 -9.30 9.39
N PRO A 83 -7.00 -10.60 9.48
CA PRO A 83 -5.90 -11.16 8.68
C PRO A 83 -6.15 -10.92 7.20
N GLY A 84 -5.19 -10.29 6.53
CA GLY A 84 -5.31 -9.96 5.13
C GLY A 84 -5.80 -8.55 4.86
N ASP A 85 -6.05 -7.73 5.89
CA ASP A 85 -6.56 -6.38 5.67
C ASP A 85 -5.55 -5.47 4.93
N LEU A 86 -4.25 -5.74 5.06
CA LEU A 86 -3.27 -5.02 4.24
C LEU A 86 -3.40 -5.42 2.77
N LEU A 87 -3.44 -6.72 2.49
CA LEU A 87 -3.61 -7.19 1.11
C LEU A 87 -4.89 -6.63 0.49
N ALA A 88 -5.97 -6.58 1.27
CA ALA A 88 -7.23 -6.02 0.79
C ALA A 88 -7.05 -4.61 0.25
N GLN A 89 -6.28 -3.77 0.94
CA GLN A 89 -6.05 -2.40 0.48
C GLN A 89 -5.14 -2.36 -0.75
N VAL A 90 -4.12 -3.21 -0.79
CA VAL A 90 -3.25 -3.29 -1.97
C VAL A 90 -4.04 -3.70 -3.20
N LEU A 91 -4.96 -4.66 -3.06
CA LEU A 91 -5.80 -5.12 -4.17
C LEU A 91 -6.75 -4.03 -4.67
N ARG A 92 -7.03 -3.01 -3.88
CA ARG A 92 -7.91 -1.91 -4.25
C ARG A 92 -7.19 -0.75 -4.92
N ILE A 93 -5.88 -0.79 -5.03
CA ILE A 93 -5.12 0.26 -5.72
C ILE A 93 -5.64 0.34 -7.15
N ASP A 94 -5.80 1.57 -7.66
CA ASP A 94 -6.45 1.77 -8.95
C ASP A 94 -5.59 1.28 -10.12
N ALA A 95 -6.27 1.03 -11.23
CA ALA A 95 -5.63 0.49 -12.44
C ALA A 95 -4.59 1.45 -13.01
N GLU A 96 -4.78 2.75 -12.83
CA GLU A 96 -3.85 3.76 -13.35
C GLU A 96 -2.47 3.63 -12.68
N PHE A 97 -2.47 3.44 -11.35
CA PHE A 97 -1.21 3.23 -10.64
C PHE A 97 -0.52 1.95 -11.15
N TRP A 98 -1.28 0.86 -11.25
CA TRP A 98 -0.72 -0.42 -11.69
C TRP A 98 -0.16 -0.35 -13.10
N ALA A 99 -0.77 0.43 -13.98
CA ALA A 99 -0.27 0.59 -15.35
C ALA A 99 1.15 1.14 -15.38
N LYS A 100 1.50 1.94 -14.38
CA LYS A 100 2.84 2.53 -14.25
C LYS A 100 3.79 1.65 -13.44
N HIS A 101 3.28 0.58 -12.83
CA HIS A 101 4.07 -0.30 -11.96
C HIS A 101 3.79 -1.77 -12.29
N PRO A 102 4.04 -2.18 -13.55
CA PRO A 102 3.68 -3.54 -13.98
C PRO A 102 4.44 -4.64 -13.26
N ALA A 103 5.69 -4.42 -12.86
CA ALA A 103 6.46 -5.43 -12.14
C ALA A 103 5.85 -5.68 -10.75
N ASP A 104 5.44 -4.62 -10.07
CA ASP A 104 4.80 -4.73 -8.76
C ASP A 104 3.45 -5.44 -8.88
N ARG A 105 2.69 -5.12 -9.92
CA ARG A 105 1.42 -5.81 -10.16
C ARG A 105 1.63 -7.31 -10.37
N LYS A 106 2.63 -7.69 -11.16
CA LYS A 106 2.92 -9.11 -11.38
C LYS A 106 3.29 -9.83 -10.08
N GLN A 107 4.01 -9.15 -9.20
CA GLN A 107 4.36 -9.72 -7.91
C GLN A 107 3.11 -10.00 -7.08
N ILE A 108 2.16 -9.09 -7.05
CA ILE A 108 0.89 -9.29 -6.33
C ILE A 108 0.05 -10.36 -7.02
N GLU A 109 0.01 -10.40 -8.34
CA GLU A 109 -0.72 -11.45 -9.06
C GLU A 109 -0.19 -12.83 -8.69
N ALA A 110 1.13 -12.98 -8.66
CA ALA A 110 1.75 -14.25 -8.28
C ALA A 110 1.45 -14.61 -6.82
N LEU A 111 1.49 -13.62 -5.93
CA LEU A 111 1.17 -13.83 -4.52
C LEU A 111 -0.26 -14.36 -4.35
N VAL A 112 -1.21 -13.73 -5.04
CA VAL A 112 -2.61 -14.12 -4.99
C VAL A 112 -2.82 -15.55 -5.50
N GLN A 113 -2.13 -15.90 -6.59
CA GLN A 113 -2.29 -17.23 -7.18
C GLN A 113 -1.71 -18.35 -6.32
N ARG A 114 -0.60 -18.08 -5.61
CA ARG A 114 0.05 -19.13 -4.82
C ARG A 114 -0.45 -19.23 -3.39
N THR A 115 -1.35 -18.34 -2.98
CA THR A 115 -1.80 -18.26 -1.59
C THR A 115 -3.27 -18.63 -1.48
N ARG A 116 -3.58 -19.45 -0.46
CA ARG A 116 -4.97 -19.76 -0.15
C ARG A 116 -5.51 -18.59 0.67
N LEU A 117 -6.37 -17.80 0.05
CA LEU A 117 -6.89 -16.59 0.66
C LEU A 117 -8.26 -16.83 1.29
N PRO A 118 -8.53 -16.19 2.45
CA PRO A 118 -9.84 -16.33 3.09
C PRO A 118 -10.94 -15.66 2.27
N ALA A 119 -12.17 -16.12 2.49
CA ALA A 119 -13.34 -15.66 1.74
C ALA A 119 -13.55 -14.14 1.85
N VAL A 120 -13.12 -13.53 2.95
CA VAL A 120 -13.27 -12.09 3.13
C VAL A 120 -12.53 -11.29 2.05
N LEU A 121 -11.53 -11.89 1.40
CA LEU A 121 -10.78 -11.24 0.32
C LEU A 121 -11.33 -11.53 -1.06
N SER A 122 -12.34 -12.38 -1.20
CA SER A 122 -12.82 -12.86 -2.51
C SER A 122 -13.23 -11.74 -3.44
N GLU A 123 -13.97 -10.75 -2.95
CA GLU A 123 -14.42 -9.64 -3.79
C GLU A 123 -13.25 -8.75 -4.21
N HIS A 124 -12.29 -8.53 -3.32
CA HIS A 124 -11.10 -7.73 -3.64
C HIS A 124 -10.26 -8.43 -4.71
N VAL A 125 -10.10 -9.75 -4.57
CA VAL A 125 -9.34 -10.54 -5.55
C VAL A 125 -10.02 -10.48 -6.91
N ALA A 126 -11.35 -10.68 -6.94
CA ALA A 126 -12.10 -10.66 -8.19
C ALA A 126 -12.00 -9.30 -8.89
N ALA A 127 -12.14 -8.21 -8.13
CA ALA A 127 -12.04 -6.87 -8.70
C ALA A 127 -10.64 -6.58 -9.23
N PHE A 128 -9.62 -7.00 -8.49
CA PHE A 128 -8.23 -6.84 -8.92
C PHE A 128 -7.96 -7.61 -10.23
N GLN A 129 -8.42 -8.85 -10.31
CA GLN A 129 -8.24 -9.67 -11.51
C GLN A 129 -9.00 -9.07 -12.70
N GLU A 130 -10.20 -8.52 -12.45
CA GLU A 130 -11.00 -7.89 -13.49
C GLU A 130 -10.29 -6.66 -14.06
N GLN A 131 -9.62 -5.87 -13.22
CA GLN A 131 -8.80 -4.76 -13.70
C GLN A 131 -7.77 -5.22 -14.73
N GLY A 132 -7.15 -6.37 -14.47
CA GLY A 132 -6.10 -6.90 -15.35
C GLY A 132 -6.62 -7.40 -16.67
N ARG A 133 -7.93 -7.59 -16.80
CA ARG A 133 -8.56 -8.07 -18.03
C ARG A 133 -9.12 -6.97 -18.89
N VAL A 134 -9.06 -5.72 -18.41
CA VAL A 134 -9.60 -4.61 -19.21
C VAL A 134 -8.84 -4.57 -20.52
N PRO A 135 -9.53 -4.74 -21.64
CA PRO A 135 -8.85 -4.72 -22.94
C PRO A 135 -8.27 -3.34 -23.21
N SER A 136 -7.06 -3.31 -23.71
CA SER A 136 -6.49 -2.08 -24.22
C SER A 136 -7.26 -1.72 -25.47
N ALA A 137 -7.99 -0.66 -25.37
CA ALA A 137 -8.78 -0.19 -26.51
C ALA A 137 -7.86 0.33 -27.62
#